data_549df1642b0f80e83fc76b03f95f13f6
#
_entry.id   549df1642b0f80e83fc76b03f95f13f6
#
_cell.length_a   1.000
_cell.length_b   1.000
_cell.length_c   1.000
_cell.angle_alpha   90.00
_cell.angle_beta   90.00
_cell.angle_gamma   90.00
#
_symmetry.space_group_name_H-M   'P 1'
#
loop_
_entity.id
_entity.type
_entity.pdbx_description
1 polymer ?
#
loop_
_entity_poly.entity_id
_entity_poly.type
_entity_poly.pdbx_seq_one_letter_code
_entity_poly.pdbx_strand_id
1 'polypeptide(L)'
;STNTALHLPAIANEAGIRLPITLFDELSARTPHISYMNPSGPYTMSDLDAAGGIPAIIKRARMLFSNEMTCSGMTIHEIADSAFIYRDDVIRPLDDPVHTTGGITVLYGNIAPDGAIVKSAGVSDDMLSSTGTARVFNSENDAMHAILSGNIKEGHVVVVRYEGPKGGPGMPEMLAPTSALSGMGLKVPLITDGRFSGGTRGAAIGHISPEAAEGGPLGLLLDGDRITIDIPNHQLTAHVTDDELVARKATWKPPEKDLSGYLKRYAASVSSAIEGAILRAP
;
A
#
# COMPACT_ATOMS: atom_id res chain seq x y z
N SER A 1 -0.76 8.05 -0.79
CA SER A 1 0.15 7.11 -0.11
C SER A 1 -0.64 5.96 0.49
N THR A 2 -0.18 4.72 0.30
CA THR A 2 -0.79 3.52 0.93
C THR A 2 -0.73 3.57 2.46
N ASN A 3 0.17 4.37 3.04
CA ASN A 3 0.24 4.60 4.48
C ASN A 3 -1.05 5.18 5.08
N THR A 4 -1.92 5.82 4.30
CA THR A 4 -3.24 6.27 4.78
C THR A 4 -4.10 5.10 5.22
N ALA A 5 -4.04 3.96 4.53
CA ALA A 5 -4.77 2.74 4.89
C ALA A 5 -4.20 2.02 6.14
N LEU A 6 -3.07 2.48 6.67
CA LEU A 6 -2.51 2.05 7.95
C LEU A 6 -2.81 3.05 9.06
N HIS A 7 -2.48 4.32 8.84
CA HIS A 7 -2.54 5.34 9.89
C HIS A 7 -3.96 5.83 10.18
N LEU A 8 -4.84 5.94 9.17
CA LEU A 8 -6.22 6.36 9.42
C LEU A 8 -7.02 5.33 10.24
N PRO A 9 -6.93 4.02 9.98
CA PRO A 9 -7.51 3.02 10.88
C PRO A 9 -6.97 3.09 12.32
N ALA A 10 -5.66 3.35 12.49
CA ALA A 10 -5.08 3.53 13.82
C ALA A 10 -5.66 4.74 14.55
N ILE A 11 -5.76 5.90 13.89
CA ILE A 11 -6.34 7.13 14.45
C ILE A 11 -7.84 6.92 14.76
N ALA A 12 -8.58 6.28 13.85
CA ALA A 12 -9.99 5.98 14.05
C ALA A 12 -10.21 5.06 15.26
N ASN A 13 -9.35 4.06 15.46
CA ASN A 13 -9.41 3.17 16.62
C ASN A 13 -9.30 3.94 17.93
N GLU A 14 -8.37 4.92 18.04
CA GLU A 14 -8.25 5.77 19.24
C GLU A 14 -9.50 6.63 19.50
N ALA A 15 -10.26 6.91 18.43
CA ALA A 15 -11.56 7.59 18.54
C ALA A 15 -12.75 6.61 18.75
N GLY A 16 -12.50 5.30 18.91
CA GLY A 16 -13.54 4.29 19.03
C GLY A 16 -14.29 4.01 17.74
N ILE A 17 -13.73 4.38 16.58
CA ILE A 17 -14.34 4.24 15.26
C ILE A 17 -13.65 3.09 14.51
N ARG A 18 -14.42 2.14 13.99
CA ARG A 18 -13.91 1.12 13.10
C ARG A 18 -13.86 1.65 11.66
N LEU A 19 -12.67 1.65 11.06
CA LEU A 19 -12.44 2.06 9.68
C LEU A 19 -11.94 0.84 8.88
N PRO A 20 -12.84 0.11 8.19
CA PRO A 20 -12.45 -1.09 7.47
C PRO A 20 -11.70 -0.74 6.18
N ILE A 21 -10.79 -1.63 5.76
CA ILE A 21 -9.99 -1.46 4.54
C ILE A 21 -10.85 -1.33 3.27
N THR A 22 -12.01 -2.00 3.23
CA THR A 22 -12.97 -1.93 2.12
C THR A 22 -13.47 -0.51 1.84
N LEU A 23 -13.54 0.33 2.88
CA LEU A 23 -13.96 1.72 2.72
C LEU A 23 -12.97 2.53 1.87
N PHE A 24 -11.67 2.22 1.93
CA PHE A 24 -10.66 2.87 1.08
C PHE A 24 -10.90 2.55 -0.40
N ASP A 25 -11.27 1.31 -0.70
CA ASP A 25 -11.59 0.86 -2.04
C ASP A 25 -12.88 1.50 -2.57
N GLU A 26 -13.94 1.48 -1.77
CA GLU A 26 -15.22 2.11 -2.09
C GLU A 26 -15.08 3.61 -2.35
N LEU A 27 -14.34 4.33 -1.49
CA LEU A 27 -14.10 5.76 -1.67
C LEU A 27 -13.21 6.03 -2.88
N SER A 28 -12.18 5.21 -3.11
CA SER A 28 -11.31 5.33 -4.27
C SER A 28 -12.09 5.13 -5.57
N ALA A 29 -12.99 4.15 -5.63
CA ALA A 29 -13.79 3.87 -6.82
C ALA A 29 -14.67 5.06 -7.28
N ARG A 30 -15.11 5.89 -6.34
CA ARG A 30 -16.04 7.03 -6.62
C ARG A 30 -15.41 8.41 -6.51
N THR A 31 -14.13 8.52 -6.16
CA THR A 31 -13.43 9.80 -5.98
C THR A 31 -12.42 9.99 -7.09
N PRO A 32 -12.60 10.94 -8.01
CA PRO A 32 -11.66 11.18 -9.10
C PRO A 32 -10.27 11.59 -8.58
N HIS A 33 -9.24 11.17 -9.28
CA HIS A 33 -7.86 11.62 -9.07
C HIS A 33 -7.64 12.97 -9.77
N ILE A 34 -7.60 14.06 -9.02
CA ILE A 34 -7.61 15.43 -9.56
C ILE A 34 -6.26 16.16 -9.47
N SER A 35 -5.25 15.58 -8.82
CA SER A 35 -3.94 16.21 -8.70
C SER A 35 -2.80 15.20 -8.88
N TYR A 36 -2.09 15.31 -10.00
CA TYR A 36 -1.08 14.33 -10.42
C TYR A 36 0.28 14.64 -9.82
N MET A 37 0.45 14.24 -8.57
CA MET A 37 1.59 14.57 -7.75
C MET A 37 2.76 13.58 -7.90
N ASN A 38 3.99 14.08 -7.77
CA ASN A 38 5.19 13.27 -7.68
C ASN A 38 5.06 12.24 -6.49
N PRO A 39 5.50 10.98 -6.65
CA PRO A 39 6.29 10.39 -7.74
C PRO A 39 5.50 9.87 -8.95
N SER A 40 4.17 9.79 -8.87
CA SER A 40 3.33 9.26 -9.96
C SER A 40 3.19 10.26 -11.10
N GLY A 41 3.14 11.56 -10.79
CA GLY A 41 2.99 12.66 -11.74
C GLY A 41 4.11 13.68 -11.68
N PRO A 42 3.99 14.75 -12.48
CA PRO A 42 5.05 15.75 -12.63
C PRO A 42 5.08 16.80 -11.52
N TYR A 43 3.97 17.02 -10.79
CA TYR A 43 3.83 18.14 -9.87
C TYR A 43 4.39 17.83 -8.48
N THR A 44 5.02 18.82 -7.86
CA THR A 44 5.55 18.78 -6.51
C THR A 44 4.56 19.37 -5.49
N MET A 45 4.84 19.21 -4.20
CA MET A 45 4.03 19.87 -3.15
C MET A 45 4.11 21.41 -3.24
N SER A 46 5.23 21.97 -3.73
CA SER A 46 5.35 23.40 -3.99
C SER A 46 4.42 23.86 -5.13
N ASP A 47 4.26 23.03 -6.18
CA ASP A 47 3.30 23.32 -7.25
C ASP A 47 1.86 23.30 -6.72
N LEU A 48 1.55 22.34 -5.86
CA LEU A 48 0.23 22.25 -5.23
C LEU A 48 -0.05 23.47 -4.34
N ASP A 49 0.91 23.90 -3.54
CA ASP A 49 0.79 25.08 -2.69
C ASP A 49 0.54 26.34 -3.55
N ALA A 50 1.33 26.52 -4.61
CA ALA A 50 1.16 27.62 -5.57
C ALA A 50 -0.20 27.56 -6.32
N ALA A 51 -0.80 26.37 -6.46
CA ALA A 51 -2.11 26.17 -7.06
C ALA A 51 -3.27 26.51 -6.11
N GLY A 52 -3.00 26.75 -4.82
CA GLY A 52 -3.97 27.06 -3.77
C GLY A 52 -4.02 26.02 -2.65
N GLY A 53 -3.16 25.01 -2.70
CA GLY A 53 -2.96 24.03 -1.64
C GLY A 53 -4.14 23.09 -1.38
N ILE A 54 -4.15 22.48 -0.20
CA ILE A 54 -5.22 21.58 0.23
C ILE A 54 -6.59 22.27 0.28
N PRO A 55 -6.72 23.54 0.73
CA PRO A 55 -8.01 24.25 0.66
C PRO A 55 -8.59 24.30 -0.76
N ALA A 56 -7.74 24.49 -1.78
CA ALA A 56 -8.18 24.51 -3.18
C ALA A 56 -8.62 23.12 -3.67
N ILE A 57 -7.98 22.03 -3.20
CA ILE A 57 -8.45 20.66 -3.44
C ILE A 57 -9.84 20.46 -2.82
N ILE A 58 -10.03 20.88 -1.57
CA ILE A 58 -11.32 20.79 -0.88
C ILE A 58 -12.38 21.58 -1.64
N LYS A 59 -12.06 22.79 -2.12
CA LYS A 59 -12.96 23.60 -2.97
C LYS A 59 -13.34 22.86 -4.24
N ARG A 60 -12.37 22.28 -4.96
CA ARG A 60 -12.61 21.53 -6.20
C ARG A 60 -13.52 20.33 -5.97
N ALA A 61 -13.33 19.62 -4.88
CA ALA A 61 -14.08 18.42 -4.51
C ALA A 61 -15.20 18.67 -3.49
N ARG A 62 -15.61 19.93 -3.29
CA ARG A 62 -16.53 20.36 -2.23
C ARG A 62 -17.80 19.51 -2.13
N MET A 63 -18.37 19.12 -3.28
CA MET A 63 -19.58 18.32 -3.34
C MET A 63 -19.41 16.86 -2.84
N LEU A 64 -18.16 16.39 -2.70
CA LEU A 64 -17.84 15.05 -2.20
C LEU A 64 -17.63 15.03 -0.68
N PHE A 65 -17.60 16.18 -0.03
CA PHE A 65 -17.37 16.30 1.42
C PHE A 65 -18.63 16.62 2.19
N SER A 66 -18.80 15.96 3.34
CA SER A 66 -19.73 16.41 4.39
C SER A 66 -19.23 17.74 4.99
N ASN A 67 -20.15 18.56 5.48
CA ASN A 67 -19.79 19.85 6.09
C ASN A 67 -19.48 19.70 7.59
N GLU A 68 -18.40 18.97 7.90
CA GLU A 68 -17.98 18.73 9.28
C GLU A 68 -17.05 19.83 9.80
N MET A 69 -17.06 20.03 11.12
CA MET A 69 -16.15 20.93 11.81
C MET A 69 -14.71 20.38 11.79
N THR A 70 -13.75 21.22 11.49
CA THR A 70 -12.33 20.86 11.53
C THR A 70 -11.62 21.40 12.77
N CYS A 71 -10.39 20.95 13.02
CA CYS A 71 -9.56 21.44 14.12
C CYS A 71 -9.15 22.93 13.98
N SER A 72 -9.33 23.53 12.81
CA SER A 72 -9.10 24.96 12.61
C SER A 72 -10.23 25.86 13.13
N GLY A 73 -11.33 25.28 13.57
CA GLY A 73 -12.56 26.02 13.96
C GLY A 73 -13.41 26.46 12.78
N MET A 74 -13.06 26.07 11.56
CA MET A 74 -13.86 26.25 10.34
C MET A 74 -14.46 24.91 9.91
N THR A 75 -15.61 24.92 9.31
CA THR A 75 -16.17 23.75 8.63
C THR A 75 -15.44 23.47 7.31
N ILE A 76 -15.55 22.26 6.80
CA ILE A 76 -14.98 21.88 5.48
C ILE A 76 -15.49 22.82 4.38
N HIS A 77 -16.79 23.17 4.38
CA HIS A 77 -17.34 24.07 3.37
C HIS A 77 -16.87 25.51 3.51
N GLU A 78 -16.67 26.02 4.73
CA GLU A 78 -16.08 27.36 4.95
C GLU A 78 -14.63 27.42 4.45
N ILE A 79 -13.85 26.35 4.64
CA ILE A 79 -12.50 26.23 4.08
C ILE A 79 -12.58 26.26 2.54
N ALA A 80 -13.46 25.49 1.94
CA ALA A 80 -13.67 25.46 0.49
C ALA A 80 -14.06 26.85 -0.06
N ASP A 81 -15.01 27.53 0.61
CA ASP A 81 -15.53 28.82 0.15
C ASP A 81 -14.47 29.93 0.24
N SER A 82 -13.60 29.88 1.22
CA SER A 82 -12.48 30.82 1.40
C SER A 82 -11.28 30.58 0.45
N ALA A 83 -11.18 29.40 -0.15
CA ALA A 83 -10.04 29.02 -0.98
C ALA A 83 -10.12 29.58 -2.41
N PHE A 84 -8.96 29.68 -3.06
CA PHE A 84 -8.84 30.01 -4.48
C PHE A 84 -8.08 28.92 -5.21
N ILE A 85 -8.46 28.62 -6.44
CA ILE A 85 -7.76 27.70 -7.33
C ILE A 85 -7.03 28.56 -8.37
N TYR A 86 -5.70 28.52 -8.36
CA TYR A 86 -4.89 29.35 -9.24
C TYR A 86 -4.39 28.61 -10.47
N ARG A 87 -4.37 27.25 -10.43
CA ARG A 87 -3.82 26.42 -11.51
C ARG A 87 -4.69 25.17 -11.70
N ASP A 88 -5.49 25.16 -12.77
CA ASP A 88 -6.34 24.01 -13.14
C ASP A 88 -5.54 22.83 -13.70
N ASP A 89 -4.31 23.05 -14.16
CA ASP A 89 -3.41 21.98 -14.60
C ASP A 89 -2.90 21.13 -13.41
N VAL A 90 -2.74 21.73 -12.23
CA VAL A 90 -2.30 21.07 -11.00
C VAL A 90 -3.48 20.49 -10.23
N ILE A 91 -4.59 21.24 -10.10
CA ILE A 91 -5.82 20.83 -9.41
C ILE A 91 -6.93 20.78 -10.46
N ARG A 92 -7.06 19.63 -11.14
CA ARG A 92 -7.94 19.46 -12.30
C ARG A 92 -9.42 19.53 -11.92
N PRO A 93 -10.27 19.97 -12.84
CA PRO A 93 -11.73 19.87 -12.70
C PRO A 93 -12.20 18.42 -12.49
N LEU A 94 -13.35 18.24 -11.81
CA LEU A 94 -13.92 16.90 -11.57
C LEU A 94 -14.43 16.22 -12.84
N ASP A 95 -14.77 17.00 -13.87
CA ASP A 95 -15.20 16.53 -15.19
C ASP A 95 -14.04 16.31 -16.17
N ASP A 96 -12.83 16.71 -15.78
CA ASP A 96 -11.58 16.44 -16.52
C ASP A 96 -10.45 15.98 -15.57
N PRO A 97 -10.63 14.89 -14.81
CA PRO A 97 -9.66 14.41 -13.85
C PRO A 97 -8.45 13.76 -14.52
N VAL A 98 -7.39 13.51 -13.73
CA VAL A 98 -6.25 12.69 -14.18
C VAL A 98 -6.71 11.24 -14.42
N HIS A 99 -7.49 10.71 -13.48
CA HIS A 99 -8.17 9.42 -13.60
C HIS A 99 -9.59 9.58 -13.03
N THR A 100 -10.53 8.81 -13.56
CA THR A 100 -11.95 8.84 -13.12
C THR A 100 -12.14 8.22 -11.73
N THR A 101 -11.16 7.44 -11.27
CA THR A 101 -11.14 6.81 -9.94
C THR A 101 -9.93 7.30 -9.15
N GLY A 102 -9.93 7.04 -7.85
CA GLY A 102 -8.81 7.33 -6.96
C GLY A 102 -7.60 6.45 -7.20
N GLY A 103 -6.55 6.73 -6.44
CA GLY A 103 -5.23 6.13 -6.66
C GLY A 103 -4.87 4.98 -5.71
N ILE A 104 -5.83 4.43 -4.96
CA ILE A 104 -5.63 3.31 -4.03
C ILE A 104 -6.60 2.20 -4.42
N THR A 105 -6.09 0.97 -4.50
CA THR A 105 -6.88 -0.24 -4.76
C THR A 105 -6.56 -1.30 -3.72
N VAL A 106 -7.59 -1.99 -3.24
CA VAL A 106 -7.45 -3.15 -2.36
C VAL A 106 -7.48 -4.41 -3.22
N LEU A 107 -6.51 -5.30 -3.02
CA LEU A 107 -6.42 -6.58 -3.72
C LEU A 107 -6.72 -7.72 -2.76
N TYR A 108 -7.38 -8.76 -3.26
CA TYR A 108 -7.72 -9.99 -2.54
C TYR A 108 -7.26 -11.22 -3.32
N GLY A 109 -7.14 -12.34 -2.62
CA GLY A 109 -6.82 -13.63 -3.22
C GLY A 109 -6.26 -14.61 -2.21
N ASN A 110 -5.84 -15.78 -2.68
CA ASN A 110 -5.37 -16.85 -1.79
C ASN A 110 -4.09 -16.50 -1.03
N ILE A 111 -3.35 -15.47 -1.44
CA ILE A 111 -2.17 -14.96 -0.70
C ILE A 111 -2.44 -13.66 0.06
N ALA A 112 -3.62 -13.07 -0.10
CA ALA A 112 -4.07 -11.89 0.61
C ALA A 112 -5.57 -12.03 0.98
N PRO A 113 -5.96 -13.03 1.79
CA PRO A 113 -7.38 -13.27 2.07
C PRO A 113 -8.04 -12.12 2.85
N ASP A 114 -7.28 -11.42 3.69
CA ASP A 114 -7.77 -10.25 4.43
C ASP A 114 -7.52 -8.93 3.68
N GLY A 115 -6.79 -8.98 2.56
CA GLY A 115 -6.52 -7.85 1.68
C GLY A 115 -5.05 -7.46 1.61
N ALA A 116 -4.76 -6.67 0.59
CA ALA A 116 -3.48 -6.01 0.32
C ALA A 116 -3.74 -4.65 -0.32
N ILE A 117 -2.80 -3.71 -0.22
CA ILE A 117 -2.96 -2.35 -0.73
C ILE A 117 -1.95 -2.06 -1.83
N VAL A 118 -2.43 -1.45 -2.91
CA VAL A 118 -1.58 -0.89 -3.96
C VAL A 118 -1.93 0.56 -4.25
N LYS A 119 -0.91 1.38 -4.55
CA LYS A 119 -1.07 2.72 -5.09
C LYS A 119 -1.25 2.61 -6.61
N SER A 120 -2.48 2.32 -7.07
CA SER A 120 -2.80 2.10 -8.47
C SER A 120 -2.46 3.30 -9.37
N ALA A 121 -2.61 4.54 -8.87
CA ALA A 121 -2.19 5.75 -9.59
C ALA A 121 -0.67 5.86 -9.86
N GLY A 122 0.15 5.01 -9.26
CA GLY A 122 1.60 4.95 -9.47
C GLY A 122 2.05 3.77 -10.34
N VAL A 123 1.11 2.99 -10.84
CA VAL A 123 1.36 1.81 -11.66
C VAL A 123 1.13 2.17 -13.12
N SER A 124 2.07 1.84 -13.99
CA SER A 124 1.91 2.02 -15.44
C SER A 124 0.94 0.99 -16.01
N ASP A 125 0.23 1.34 -17.08
CA ASP A 125 -0.83 0.51 -17.68
C ASP A 125 -0.36 -0.91 -18.01
N ASP A 126 0.88 -1.07 -18.45
CA ASP A 126 1.49 -2.34 -18.80
C ASP A 126 1.82 -3.23 -17.57
N MET A 127 1.73 -2.68 -16.37
CA MET A 127 1.94 -3.40 -15.10
C MET A 127 0.65 -3.57 -14.27
N LEU A 128 -0.49 -3.08 -14.76
CA LEU A 128 -1.77 -3.21 -14.03
C LEU A 128 -2.21 -4.68 -13.91
N SER A 129 -1.90 -5.50 -14.91
CA SER A 129 -2.16 -6.94 -14.89
C SER A 129 -0.90 -7.68 -15.34
N SER A 130 -0.39 -8.56 -14.50
CA SER A 130 0.82 -9.32 -14.77
C SER A 130 0.80 -10.69 -14.10
N THR A 131 1.52 -11.64 -14.69
CA THR A 131 1.79 -12.93 -14.07
C THR A 131 3.29 -13.19 -14.15
N GLY A 132 3.90 -13.48 -13.01
CA GLY A 132 5.35 -13.70 -12.92
C GLY A 132 5.72 -14.86 -12.01
N THR A 133 7.03 -15.13 -11.96
CA THR A 133 7.62 -16.17 -11.12
C THR A 133 8.13 -15.55 -9.82
N ALA A 134 7.72 -16.08 -8.68
CA ALA A 134 8.13 -15.60 -7.37
C ALA A 134 9.63 -15.73 -7.13
N ARG A 135 10.22 -14.69 -6.59
CA ARG A 135 11.54 -14.66 -5.97
C ARG A 135 11.36 -14.20 -4.54
N VAL A 136 11.51 -15.14 -3.60
CA VAL A 136 11.07 -15.00 -2.21
C VAL A 136 12.24 -14.65 -1.31
N PHE A 137 12.09 -13.59 -0.51
CA PHE A 137 13.08 -13.07 0.43
C PHE A 137 12.47 -12.89 1.80
N ASN A 138 13.25 -13.20 2.84
CA ASN A 138 12.80 -13.09 4.24
C ASN A 138 13.13 -11.73 4.87
N SER A 139 13.72 -10.83 4.10
CA SER A 139 14.00 -9.45 4.53
C SER A 139 14.15 -8.52 3.32
N GLU A 140 13.96 -7.21 3.57
CA GLU A 140 14.27 -6.15 2.60
C GLU A 140 15.73 -6.21 2.13
N ASN A 141 16.66 -6.46 3.05
CA ASN A 141 18.10 -6.52 2.74
C ASN A 141 18.44 -7.65 1.77
N ASP A 142 17.88 -8.85 1.96
CA ASP A 142 18.09 -9.98 1.05
C ASP A 142 17.56 -9.69 -0.35
N ALA A 143 16.36 -9.10 -0.43
CA ALA A 143 15.78 -8.68 -1.70
C ALA A 143 16.65 -7.62 -2.39
N MET A 144 17.10 -6.61 -1.64
CA MET A 144 17.98 -5.56 -2.16
C MET A 144 19.31 -6.12 -2.70
N HIS A 145 19.93 -7.06 -1.97
CA HIS A 145 21.15 -7.73 -2.42
C HIS A 145 20.91 -8.49 -3.73
N ALA A 146 19.81 -9.24 -3.83
CA ALA A 146 19.46 -9.98 -5.04
C ALA A 146 19.20 -9.06 -6.26
N ILE A 147 18.55 -7.92 -6.04
CA ILE A 147 18.30 -6.90 -7.08
C ILE A 147 19.63 -6.35 -7.60
N LEU A 148 20.48 -5.86 -6.70
CA LEU A 148 21.77 -5.25 -7.08
C LEU A 148 22.74 -6.24 -7.72
N SER A 149 22.65 -7.54 -7.37
CA SER A 149 23.45 -8.60 -7.96
C SER A 149 22.93 -9.07 -9.35
N GLY A 150 21.85 -8.45 -9.89
CA GLY A 150 21.28 -8.82 -11.19
C GLY A 150 20.54 -10.18 -11.19
N ASN A 151 20.17 -10.70 -10.02
CA ASN A 151 19.43 -11.96 -9.87
C ASN A 151 17.91 -11.78 -10.08
N ILE A 152 17.43 -10.54 -10.16
CA ILE A 152 16.04 -10.21 -10.48
C ILE A 152 15.97 -9.79 -11.95
N LYS A 153 14.97 -10.34 -12.67
CA LYS A 153 14.76 -10.11 -14.10
C LYS A 153 13.28 -9.85 -14.37
N GLU A 154 12.98 -9.28 -15.52
CA GLU A 154 11.60 -9.19 -16.00
C GLU A 154 10.92 -10.57 -16.02
N GLY A 155 9.63 -10.59 -15.70
CA GLY A 155 8.87 -11.83 -15.50
C GLY A 155 8.97 -12.43 -14.10
N HIS A 156 9.80 -11.85 -13.20
CA HIS A 156 9.76 -12.18 -11.78
C HIS A 156 8.70 -11.35 -11.05
N VAL A 157 8.28 -11.85 -9.87
CA VAL A 157 7.58 -11.11 -8.81
C VAL A 157 8.45 -11.20 -7.57
N VAL A 158 8.95 -10.07 -7.08
CA VAL A 158 9.73 -10.03 -5.84
C VAL A 158 8.78 -10.13 -4.66
N VAL A 159 8.99 -11.11 -3.79
CA VAL A 159 8.23 -11.35 -2.57
C VAL A 159 9.12 -11.06 -1.38
N VAL A 160 8.78 -10.03 -0.60
CA VAL A 160 9.48 -9.72 0.66
C VAL A 160 8.51 -9.98 1.80
N ARG A 161 8.89 -10.87 2.70
CA ARG A 161 8.03 -11.30 3.81
C ARG A 161 8.69 -11.11 5.16
N TYR A 162 7.88 -11.13 6.22
CA TYR A 162 8.29 -10.87 7.60
C TYR A 162 8.70 -9.40 7.85
N GLU A 163 8.13 -8.50 7.09
CA GLU A 163 8.27 -7.04 7.25
C GLU A 163 6.95 -6.37 7.70
N GLY A 164 5.94 -7.19 8.01
CA GLY A 164 4.68 -6.74 8.60
C GLY A 164 4.81 -6.29 10.06
N PRO A 165 3.71 -5.89 10.71
CA PRO A 165 3.72 -5.35 12.07
C PRO A 165 4.42 -6.22 13.10
N LYS A 166 4.24 -7.54 13.05
CA LYS A 166 4.87 -8.51 13.96
C LYS A 166 6.21 -8.99 13.44
N GLY A 167 6.27 -9.32 12.16
CA GLY A 167 7.46 -9.83 11.51
C GLY A 167 8.58 -8.80 11.41
N GLY A 168 8.26 -7.55 11.10
CA GLY A 168 9.15 -6.39 11.09
C GLY A 168 8.68 -5.33 12.09
N PRO A 169 8.90 -5.51 13.42
CA PRO A 169 8.30 -4.66 14.43
C PRO A 169 8.52 -3.17 14.21
N GLY A 170 7.41 -2.41 14.20
CA GLY A 170 7.38 -1.01 13.79
C GLY A 170 7.13 -0.80 12.30
N MET A 171 7.13 -1.88 11.50
CA MET A 171 6.78 -1.87 10.08
C MET A 171 7.53 -0.77 9.30
N PRO A 172 8.90 -0.85 9.22
CA PRO A 172 9.69 0.17 8.54
C PRO A 172 9.26 0.33 7.08
N GLU A 173 9.35 1.56 6.56
CA GLU A 173 9.01 1.81 5.15
C GLU A 173 10.09 1.26 4.22
N MET A 174 9.70 0.40 3.28
CA MET A 174 10.55 -0.01 2.19
C MET A 174 10.57 1.05 1.08
N LEU A 175 11.75 1.47 0.68
CA LEU A 175 11.97 2.34 -0.47
C LEU A 175 13.12 1.81 -1.36
N ALA A 176 14.15 1.26 -0.75
CA ALA A 176 15.39 0.90 -1.45
C ALA A 176 15.16 -0.15 -2.56
N PRO A 177 14.44 -1.26 -2.36
CA PRO A 177 14.21 -2.25 -3.42
C PRO A 177 13.44 -1.70 -4.61
N THR A 178 12.38 -0.92 -4.37
CA THR A 178 11.57 -0.33 -5.46
C THR A 178 12.34 0.73 -6.22
N SER A 179 13.16 1.53 -5.52
CA SER A 179 14.05 2.52 -6.14
C SER A 179 15.15 1.85 -6.98
N ALA A 180 15.72 0.75 -6.50
CA ALA A 180 16.73 0.00 -7.23
C ALA A 180 16.16 -0.63 -8.50
N LEU A 181 15.00 -1.29 -8.42
CA LEU A 181 14.29 -1.84 -9.60
C LEU A 181 14.02 -0.74 -10.64
N SER A 182 13.47 0.40 -10.20
CA SER A 182 13.20 1.54 -11.06
C SER A 182 14.49 2.13 -11.67
N GLY A 183 15.55 2.28 -10.87
CA GLY A 183 16.85 2.79 -11.32
C GLY A 183 17.54 1.87 -12.33
N MET A 184 17.30 0.56 -12.28
CA MET A 184 17.78 -0.42 -13.24
C MET A 184 16.86 -0.58 -14.46
N GLY A 185 15.74 0.16 -14.52
CA GLY A 185 14.77 0.08 -15.61
C GLY A 185 13.95 -1.23 -15.62
N LEU A 186 13.91 -1.96 -14.50
CA LEU A 186 13.21 -3.24 -14.39
C LEU A 186 11.75 -3.03 -14.03
N LYS A 187 10.84 -3.54 -14.87
CA LYS A 187 9.39 -3.57 -14.61
C LYS A 187 9.02 -4.85 -13.87
N VAL A 188 9.37 -4.93 -12.61
CA VAL A 188 9.16 -6.10 -11.75
C VAL A 188 8.26 -5.71 -10.59
N PRO A 189 7.10 -6.37 -10.41
CA PRO A 189 6.25 -6.17 -9.24
C PRO A 189 6.95 -6.60 -7.96
N LEU A 190 6.66 -5.89 -6.86
CA LEU A 190 7.10 -6.25 -5.53
C LEU A 190 5.89 -6.36 -4.60
N ILE A 191 5.77 -7.50 -3.89
CA ILE A 191 4.69 -7.77 -2.95
C ILE A 191 5.25 -8.04 -1.55
N THR A 192 4.56 -7.57 -0.50
CA THR A 192 5.05 -7.67 0.88
C THR A 192 3.93 -7.56 1.91
N ASP A 193 4.14 -8.17 3.08
CA ASP A 193 3.35 -7.90 4.29
C ASP A 193 3.78 -6.60 5.00
N GLY A 194 4.92 -6.03 4.62
CA GLY A 194 5.38 -4.72 5.04
C GLY A 194 4.69 -3.56 4.32
N ARG A 195 5.29 -2.38 4.37
CA ARG A 195 4.77 -1.15 3.73
C ARG A 195 5.83 -0.44 2.90
N PHE A 196 5.36 0.42 2.01
CA PHE A 196 6.22 1.22 1.15
C PHE A 196 6.21 2.69 1.53
N SER A 197 7.31 3.36 1.25
CA SER A 197 7.38 4.82 1.28
C SER A 197 6.42 5.45 0.25
N GLY A 198 5.89 6.62 0.57
CA GLY A 198 5.08 7.42 -0.37
C GLY A 198 5.78 7.76 -1.69
N GLY A 199 7.13 7.72 -1.71
CA GLY A 199 7.96 7.93 -2.89
C GLY A 199 8.06 6.73 -3.84
N THR A 200 7.45 5.60 -3.51
CA THR A 200 7.49 4.38 -4.31
C THR A 200 6.71 4.51 -5.62
N ARG A 201 7.27 3.96 -6.70
CA ARG A 201 6.69 3.83 -8.05
C ARG A 201 6.55 2.37 -8.44
N GLY A 202 5.67 2.09 -9.42
CA GLY A 202 5.47 0.76 -9.98
C GLY A 202 4.48 -0.09 -9.18
N ALA A 203 4.34 -1.36 -9.57
CA ALA A 203 3.44 -2.32 -8.94
C ALA A 203 4.01 -2.81 -7.60
N ALA A 204 3.88 -1.97 -6.57
CA ALA A 204 4.29 -2.25 -5.21
C ALA A 204 3.04 -2.49 -4.35
N ILE A 205 2.80 -3.76 -3.99
CA ILE A 205 1.64 -4.22 -3.23
C ILE A 205 2.09 -4.50 -1.80
N GLY A 206 1.61 -3.72 -0.85
CA GLY A 206 1.94 -3.83 0.58
C GLY A 206 0.77 -4.24 1.45
N HIS A 207 1.04 -4.32 2.75
CA HIS A 207 0.06 -4.64 3.78
C HIS A 207 -0.66 -5.97 3.56
N ILE A 208 -0.01 -6.93 2.86
CA ILE A 208 -0.60 -8.25 2.62
C ILE A 208 -0.93 -8.89 3.96
N SER A 209 -2.20 -9.25 4.11
CA SER A 209 -2.73 -9.75 5.37
C SER A 209 -3.52 -11.05 5.14
N PRO A 210 -3.41 -12.00 6.09
CA PRO A 210 -2.55 -12.00 7.29
C PRO A 210 -1.07 -11.99 6.95
N GLU A 211 -0.25 -11.35 7.81
CA GLU A 211 1.20 -11.29 7.57
C GLU A 211 1.89 -12.66 7.70
N ALA A 212 3.06 -12.81 7.08
CA ALA A 212 3.80 -14.06 7.08
C ALA A 212 4.18 -14.53 8.51
N ALA A 213 4.49 -13.60 9.42
CA ALA A 213 4.84 -13.93 10.81
C ALA A 213 3.69 -14.53 11.62
N GLU A 214 2.44 -14.30 11.19
CA GLU A 214 1.23 -14.92 11.76
C GLU A 214 0.83 -16.23 11.05
N GLY A 215 1.66 -16.75 10.15
CA GLY A 215 1.35 -17.90 9.32
C GLY A 215 0.39 -17.58 8.19
N GLY A 216 0.34 -16.33 7.76
CA GLY A 216 -0.37 -15.91 6.55
C GLY A 216 0.18 -16.58 5.30
N PRO A 217 -0.63 -16.69 4.23
CA PRO A 217 -0.25 -17.44 3.02
C PRO A 217 1.02 -16.92 2.33
N LEU A 218 1.32 -15.62 2.47
CA LEU A 218 2.57 -15.05 1.95
C LEU A 218 3.81 -15.77 2.51
N GLY A 219 3.74 -16.23 3.79
CA GLY A 219 4.79 -17.00 4.45
C GLY A 219 5.02 -18.39 3.85
N LEU A 220 4.07 -18.90 3.07
CA LEU A 220 4.09 -20.24 2.47
C LEU A 220 4.61 -20.26 1.03
N LEU A 221 4.83 -19.09 0.42
CA LEU A 221 5.32 -19.00 -0.95
C LEU A 221 6.76 -19.50 -1.05
N LEU A 222 7.07 -20.13 -2.18
CA LEU A 222 8.40 -20.64 -2.51
C LEU A 222 8.91 -19.96 -3.80
N ASP A 223 10.25 -19.93 -3.95
CA ASP A 223 10.84 -19.55 -5.23
C ASP A 223 10.29 -20.42 -6.35
N GLY A 224 9.89 -19.78 -7.44
CA GLY A 224 9.32 -20.47 -8.59
C GLY A 224 7.79 -20.53 -8.63
N ASP A 225 7.08 -20.23 -7.54
CA ASP A 225 5.62 -20.14 -7.56
C ASP A 225 5.18 -19.08 -8.58
N ARG A 226 4.11 -19.36 -9.32
CA ARG A 226 3.53 -18.37 -10.22
C ARG A 226 2.55 -17.50 -9.47
N ILE A 227 2.65 -16.18 -9.64
CA ILE A 227 1.80 -15.18 -9.00
C ILE A 227 1.15 -14.33 -10.09
N THR A 228 -0.17 -14.18 -10.02
CA THR A 228 -0.95 -13.23 -10.80
C THR A 228 -1.33 -12.03 -9.95
N ILE A 229 -1.05 -10.86 -10.48
CA ILE A 229 -1.47 -9.56 -9.97
C ILE A 229 -2.41 -8.98 -11.03
N ASP A 230 -3.64 -8.68 -10.65
CA ASP A 230 -4.64 -8.07 -11.52
C ASP A 230 -5.35 -6.95 -10.77
N ILE A 231 -4.77 -5.74 -10.87
CA ILE A 231 -5.24 -4.57 -10.14
C ILE A 231 -6.66 -4.16 -10.57
N PRO A 232 -7.00 -4.12 -11.88
CA PRO A 232 -8.35 -3.82 -12.33
C PRO A 232 -9.43 -4.77 -11.80
N ASN A 233 -9.09 -6.05 -11.60
CA ASN A 233 -10.01 -7.05 -11.07
C ASN A 233 -9.81 -7.32 -9.57
N HIS A 234 -9.03 -6.48 -8.87
CA HIS A 234 -8.78 -6.58 -7.42
C HIS A 234 -8.19 -7.92 -6.99
N GLN A 235 -7.32 -8.55 -7.81
CA GLN A 235 -6.82 -9.90 -7.55
C GLN A 235 -5.31 -9.93 -7.27
N LEU A 236 -4.96 -10.76 -6.27
CA LEU A 236 -3.59 -11.12 -5.92
C LEU A 236 -3.56 -12.62 -5.59
N THR A 237 -3.11 -13.45 -6.54
CA THR A 237 -3.28 -14.90 -6.46
C THR A 237 -1.98 -15.64 -6.80
N ALA A 238 -1.59 -16.60 -5.97
CA ALA A 238 -0.58 -17.60 -6.31
C ALA A 238 -1.25 -18.84 -6.95
N HIS A 239 -0.64 -19.38 -8.00
CA HIS A 239 -1.08 -20.61 -8.66
C HIS A 239 -0.59 -21.83 -7.89
N VAL A 240 -0.96 -21.92 -6.63
CA VAL A 240 -0.68 -23.01 -5.70
C VAL A 240 -2.01 -23.54 -5.22
N THR A 241 -2.19 -24.84 -5.21
CA THR A 241 -3.44 -25.45 -4.76
C THR A 241 -3.65 -25.31 -3.27
N ASP A 242 -4.90 -25.33 -2.81
CA ASP A 242 -5.21 -25.23 -1.39
C ASP A 242 -4.59 -26.38 -0.60
N ASP A 243 -4.59 -27.62 -1.16
CA ASP A 243 -3.95 -28.80 -0.54
C ASP A 243 -2.44 -28.60 -0.37
N GLU A 244 -1.78 -27.99 -1.34
CA GLU A 244 -0.36 -27.69 -1.24
C GLU A 244 -0.09 -26.57 -0.21
N LEU A 245 -0.92 -25.52 -0.16
CA LEU A 245 -0.81 -24.49 0.88
C LEU A 245 -1.01 -25.09 2.28
N VAL A 246 -1.95 -26.00 2.45
CA VAL A 246 -2.15 -26.74 3.70
C VAL A 246 -0.94 -27.59 4.06
N ALA A 247 -0.37 -28.32 3.10
CA ALA A 247 0.84 -29.12 3.30
C ALA A 247 2.05 -28.25 3.67
N ARG A 248 2.26 -27.12 2.99
CA ARG A 248 3.33 -26.16 3.32
C ARG A 248 3.14 -25.57 4.72
N LYS A 249 1.90 -25.24 5.10
CA LYS A 249 1.57 -24.71 6.43
C LYS A 249 1.86 -25.70 7.55
N ALA A 250 1.67 -26.99 7.32
CA ALA A 250 1.94 -28.03 8.31
C ALA A 250 3.42 -28.09 8.72
N THR A 251 4.34 -27.69 7.84
CA THR A 251 5.79 -27.67 8.08
C THR A 251 6.35 -26.29 8.33
N TRP A 252 5.55 -25.24 8.09
CA TRP A 252 5.97 -23.86 8.23
C TRP A 252 6.27 -23.50 9.69
N LYS A 253 7.35 -22.75 9.86
CA LYS A 253 7.70 -22.12 11.13
C LYS A 253 8.16 -20.68 10.85
N PRO A 254 7.74 -19.69 11.66
CA PRO A 254 8.26 -18.36 11.52
C PRO A 254 9.77 -18.35 11.78
N PRO A 255 10.54 -17.52 11.06
CA PRO A 255 11.95 -17.35 11.38
C PRO A 255 12.09 -16.75 12.79
N GLU A 256 13.05 -17.27 13.54
CA GLU A 256 13.40 -16.67 14.82
C GLU A 256 14.03 -15.30 14.58
N LYS A 257 13.44 -14.27 15.18
CA LYS A 257 14.03 -12.92 15.23
C LYS A 257 14.50 -12.64 16.66
N ASP A 258 15.75 -12.22 16.80
CA ASP A 258 16.29 -11.80 18.09
C ASP A 258 15.71 -10.44 18.48
N LEU A 259 14.48 -10.47 19.02
CA LEU A 259 13.79 -9.30 19.51
C LEU A 259 13.94 -9.16 21.02
N SER A 260 14.37 -8.00 21.47
CA SER A 260 14.52 -7.68 22.88
C SER A 260 13.74 -6.41 23.27
N GLY A 261 13.57 -6.22 24.56
CA GLY A 261 13.02 -4.98 25.15
C GLY A 261 11.65 -4.61 24.59
N TYR A 262 11.54 -3.38 24.10
CA TYR A 262 10.27 -2.82 23.61
C TYR A 262 9.78 -3.52 22.35
N LEU A 263 10.66 -3.83 21.39
CA LEU A 263 10.27 -4.48 20.11
C LEU A 263 9.64 -5.84 20.33
N LYS A 264 10.11 -6.62 21.31
CA LYS A 264 9.50 -7.91 21.68
C LYS A 264 8.08 -7.72 22.21
N ARG A 265 7.87 -6.72 23.07
CA ARG A 265 6.53 -6.40 23.59
C ARG A 265 5.60 -5.89 22.51
N TYR A 266 6.10 -5.03 21.63
CA TYR A 266 5.36 -4.51 20.50
C TYR A 266 4.88 -5.67 19.59
N ALA A 267 5.78 -6.55 19.13
CA ALA A 267 5.44 -7.67 18.28
C ALA A 267 4.38 -8.61 18.90
N ALA A 268 4.39 -8.74 20.23
CA ALA A 268 3.39 -9.57 20.95
C ALA A 268 2.01 -8.94 21.04
N SER A 269 1.90 -7.61 20.91
CA SER A 269 0.65 -6.85 21.18
C SER A 269 0.08 -6.18 19.93
N VAL A 270 0.86 -6.05 18.85
CA VAL A 270 0.42 -5.35 17.64
C VAL A 270 -0.59 -6.16 16.84
N SER A 271 -1.60 -5.48 16.29
CA SER A 271 -2.60 -6.07 15.39
C SER A 271 -2.12 -6.08 13.93
N SER A 272 -2.95 -6.64 13.06
CA SER A 272 -2.70 -6.67 11.61
C SER A 272 -2.59 -5.26 11.01
N ALA A 273 -1.86 -5.14 9.92
CA ALA A 273 -1.71 -3.90 9.15
C ALA A 273 -3.06 -3.35 8.66
N ILE A 274 -3.99 -4.21 8.25
CA ILE A 274 -5.33 -3.78 7.81
C ILE A 274 -6.21 -3.21 8.94
N GLU A 275 -5.82 -3.43 10.18
CA GLU A 275 -6.46 -2.86 11.37
C GLU A 275 -5.72 -1.62 11.87
N GLY A 276 -4.68 -1.18 11.17
CA GLY A 276 -3.87 -0.02 11.52
C GLY A 276 -2.62 -0.33 12.35
N ALA A 277 -2.26 -1.61 12.53
CA ALA A 277 -1.12 -2.03 13.36
C ALA A 277 -1.17 -1.40 14.77
N ILE A 278 -2.35 -1.41 15.39
CA ILE A 278 -2.60 -0.87 16.72
C ILE A 278 -2.10 -1.81 17.81
N LEU A 279 -1.70 -1.25 18.96
CA LEU A 279 -1.37 -2.05 20.13
C LEU A 279 -2.65 -2.47 20.86
N ARG A 280 -2.81 -3.77 21.06
CA ARG A 280 -3.89 -4.33 21.87
C ARG A 280 -3.35 -4.73 23.24
N ALA A 281 -4.19 -4.63 24.27
CA ALA A 281 -3.87 -5.23 25.54
C ALA A 281 -3.64 -6.75 25.34
N PRO A 282 -2.62 -7.32 25.97
CA PRO A 282 -2.34 -8.75 25.89
C PRO A 282 -3.46 -9.59 26.50
#